data_66890f1477db4fff12b25a1d7168d56b
#
_entry.id   66890f1477db4fff12b25a1d7168d56b
#
_cell.length_a   1.000
_cell.length_b   1.000
_cell.length_c   1.000
_cell.angle_alpha   90.00
_cell.angle_beta   90.00
_cell.angle_gamma   90.00
#
_symmetry.space_group_name_H-M   'P 1'
#
loop_
_entity.id
_entity.type
_entity.pdbx_description
1 polymer ?
#
loop_
_entity_poly.entity_id
_entity_poly.type
_entity_poly.pdbx_seq_one_letter_code
_entity_poly.pdbx_strand_id
1 'polypeptide(L)'
;MTALEKEKIFTLLKTFSDWNLGYSSPDFQENVQFQDDVIQEERIVPVKEPSSVEIKNIDHLSQEEQGSFVSPKPLTLDTLKQRIEKCHNCVLSQHRLNVVPGEGVSTPLVLVIGEGPGEEEDKTGRPFVGKAGQLLDKMLNAIYLDRNKNCYIANIVKCRPPMNRTPMPDEAGACSVFLQTQIRILKPKMILALGRTAIQNLLQTDNGINAVRGKLLDYNGIPVVATYHPSALLRDESLKRLAWSDLKFFAGHLKSLAPDYMK
;
A
#
# COMPACT_ATOMS: atom_id res chain seq x y z
N MET A 1 -13.75 -17.15 19.76
CA MET A 1 -13.58 -15.71 20.10
C MET A 1 -13.85 -15.54 21.59
N THR A 2 -12.86 -15.11 22.35
CA THR A 2 -12.96 -14.96 23.79
C THR A 2 -13.76 -13.70 24.16
N ALA A 3 -14.28 -13.63 25.43
CA ALA A 3 -14.99 -12.44 25.92
C ALA A 3 -14.15 -11.16 25.78
N LEU A 4 -12.84 -11.25 26.02
CA LEU A 4 -11.88 -10.14 25.86
C LEU A 4 -11.73 -9.65 24.41
N GLU A 5 -11.80 -10.58 23.44
CA GLU A 5 -11.78 -10.23 22.00
C GLU A 5 -13.07 -9.54 21.59
N LYS A 6 -14.23 -9.95 22.13
CA LYS A 6 -15.52 -9.28 21.91
C LYS A 6 -15.53 -7.86 22.48
N GLU A 7 -15.00 -7.67 23.67
CA GLU A 7 -14.93 -6.35 24.33
C GLU A 7 -14.00 -5.38 23.57
N LYS A 8 -12.86 -5.86 23.07
CA LYS A 8 -11.95 -5.07 22.23
C LYS A 8 -12.60 -4.69 20.90
N ILE A 9 -13.32 -5.60 20.26
CA ILE A 9 -14.07 -5.32 19.03
C ILE A 9 -15.18 -4.30 19.31
N PHE A 10 -15.90 -4.44 20.41
CA PHE A 10 -16.95 -3.49 20.80
C PHE A 10 -16.37 -2.10 21.08
N THR A 11 -15.24 -2.00 21.77
CA THR A 11 -14.54 -0.74 22.02
C THR A 11 -14.07 -0.10 20.70
N LEU A 12 -13.56 -0.88 19.76
CA LEU A 12 -13.15 -0.41 18.42
C LEU A 12 -14.36 0.09 17.61
N LEU A 13 -15.48 -0.63 17.66
CA LEU A 13 -16.73 -0.22 17.02
C LEU A 13 -17.30 1.06 17.65
N LYS A 14 -17.19 1.20 18.96
CA LYS A 14 -17.60 2.41 19.68
C LYS A 14 -16.71 3.59 19.33
N THR A 15 -15.38 3.42 19.32
CA THR A 15 -14.43 4.46 18.88
C THR A 15 -14.68 4.88 17.43
N PHE A 16 -15.07 3.95 16.57
CA PHE A 16 -15.43 4.22 15.18
C PHE A 16 -16.80 4.92 15.06
N SER A 17 -17.76 4.61 15.96
CA SER A 17 -19.06 5.26 16.05
C SER A 17 -18.95 6.68 16.63
N ASP A 18 -18.17 6.86 17.69
CA ASP A 18 -17.89 8.16 18.31
C ASP A 18 -17.08 9.08 17.37
N TRP A 19 -16.42 8.51 16.40
CA TRP A 19 -15.71 9.23 15.33
C TRP A 19 -16.65 9.78 14.24
N ASN A 20 -17.88 9.26 14.10
CA ASN A 20 -18.95 9.83 13.30
C ASN A 20 -19.61 10.97 14.06
N LEU A 21 -18.98 12.14 14.07
CA LEU A 21 -19.53 13.38 14.63
C LEU A 21 -21.00 13.59 14.21
N GLY A 22 -21.93 13.32 15.11
CA GLY A 22 -23.31 13.80 15.03
C GLY A 22 -24.39 12.78 14.71
N TYR A 23 -24.15 11.47 14.75
CA TYR A 23 -25.22 10.48 14.60
C TYR A 23 -25.47 9.76 15.92
N SER A 24 -26.63 10.03 16.56
CA SER A 24 -27.16 9.19 17.63
C SER A 24 -27.56 7.84 17.07
N SER A 25 -26.95 6.77 17.60
CA SER A 25 -27.24 5.39 17.25
C SER A 25 -28.71 5.05 17.50
N PRO A 26 -29.45 4.49 16.53
CA PRO A 26 -30.67 3.77 16.84
C PRO A 26 -30.32 2.45 17.51
N ASP A 27 -31.12 2.05 18.50
CA ASP A 27 -30.98 0.84 19.30
C ASP A 27 -30.69 -0.40 18.45
N PHE A 28 -29.55 -1.03 18.68
CA PHE A 28 -29.16 -2.28 18.03
C PHE A 28 -29.72 -3.43 18.86
N GLN A 29 -30.81 -4.05 18.42
CA GLN A 29 -31.31 -5.29 18.98
C GLN A 29 -30.37 -6.45 18.58
N GLU A 30 -29.88 -7.17 19.58
CA GLU A 30 -29.10 -8.39 19.44
C GLU A 30 -29.95 -9.49 18.79
N ASN A 31 -29.76 -9.75 17.49
CA ASN A 31 -30.09 -11.03 16.87
C ASN A 31 -29.33 -11.18 15.56
N VAL A 32 -28.07 -11.62 15.63
CA VAL A 32 -27.34 -12.13 14.48
C VAL A 32 -26.87 -13.54 14.81
N GLN A 33 -27.64 -14.52 14.32
CA GLN A 33 -27.17 -15.92 14.25
C GLN A 33 -26.11 -16.01 13.14
N PHE A 34 -24.90 -16.39 13.51
CA PHE A 34 -23.84 -16.72 12.55
C PHE A 34 -24.10 -18.13 12.05
N GLN A 35 -24.42 -18.28 10.76
CA GLN A 35 -24.28 -19.54 10.06
C GLN A 35 -22.82 -19.68 9.64
N ASP A 36 -22.22 -20.81 9.96
CA ASP A 36 -20.89 -21.22 9.50
C ASP A 36 -20.99 -21.63 8.03
N ASP A 37 -20.78 -20.69 7.12
CA ASP A 37 -20.63 -21.01 5.71
C ASP A 37 -19.22 -21.55 5.46
N VAL A 38 -19.19 -22.81 5.07
CA VAL A 38 -18.02 -23.56 4.64
C VAL A 38 -17.39 -22.86 3.43
N ILE A 39 -16.16 -22.39 3.58
CA ILE A 39 -15.37 -21.80 2.51
C ILE A 39 -15.03 -22.90 1.50
N GLN A 40 -15.68 -22.90 0.34
CA GLN A 40 -15.24 -23.68 -0.81
C GLN A 40 -14.00 -23.01 -1.43
N GLU A 41 -12.93 -23.79 -1.57
CA GLU A 41 -11.71 -23.42 -2.27
C GLU A 41 -12.00 -23.17 -3.75
N GLU A 42 -12.09 -21.91 -4.16
CA GLU A 42 -12.11 -21.56 -5.58
C GLU A 42 -10.68 -21.50 -6.13
N ARG A 43 -10.49 -22.18 -7.24
CA ARG A 43 -9.26 -22.45 -7.97
C ARG A 43 -8.52 -21.17 -8.37
N ILE A 44 -7.21 -21.19 -8.10
CA ILE A 44 -6.23 -20.21 -8.60
C ILE A 44 -6.18 -20.32 -10.13
N VAL A 45 -6.46 -19.23 -10.82
CA VAL A 45 -6.28 -19.10 -12.27
C VAL A 45 -4.84 -18.66 -12.54
N PRO A 46 -4.00 -19.42 -13.25
CA PRO A 46 -2.62 -19.04 -13.53
C PRO A 46 -2.56 -17.92 -14.57
N VAL A 47 -1.83 -16.88 -14.27
CA VAL A 47 -1.47 -15.81 -15.21
C VAL A 47 -0.32 -16.29 -16.11
N LYS A 48 -0.48 -16.16 -17.43
CA LYS A 48 0.52 -16.53 -18.45
C LYS A 48 1.84 -15.80 -18.23
N GLU A 49 2.93 -16.57 -18.28
CA GLU A 49 4.31 -16.05 -18.33
C GLU A 49 4.57 -15.26 -19.63
N PRO A 50 5.31 -14.16 -19.59
CA PRO A 50 5.77 -13.50 -20.81
C PRO A 50 6.92 -14.29 -21.44
N SER A 51 6.80 -14.51 -22.74
CA SER A 51 7.74 -15.23 -23.60
C SER A 51 9.17 -14.69 -23.52
N SER A 52 10.12 -15.62 -23.44
CA SER A 52 11.56 -15.43 -23.48
C SER A 52 12.03 -14.68 -24.74
N VAL A 53 12.71 -13.57 -24.56
CA VAL A 53 13.48 -12.91 -25.63
C VAL A 53 14.89 -13.50 -25.64
N GLU A 54 15.26 -14.13 -26.75
CA GLU A 54 16.61 -14.67 -27.03
C GLU A 54 17.65 -13.54 -27.05
N ILE A 55 18.65 -13.65 -26.20
CA ILE A 55 19.86 -12.81 -26.26
C ILE A 55 20.84 -13.48 -27.21
N LYS A 56 21.04 -12.88 -28.37
CA LYS A 56 22.11 -13.27 -29.32
C LYS A 56 23.46 -12.77 -28.79
N ASN A 57 24.42 -13.69 -28.77
CA ASN A 57 25.82 -13.51 -28.44
C ASN A 57 26.48 -12.35 -29.23
N ILE A 58 27.22 -11.52 -28.53
CA ILE A 58 28.28 -10.70 -29.14
C ILE A 58 29.56 -11.03 -28.35
N ASP A 59 30.34 -11.93 -28.91
CA ASP A 59 31.76 -12.10 -28.58
C ASP A 59 32.59 -11.03 -29.33
N HIS A 60 33.67 -10.62 -28.71
CA HIS A 60 34.77 -9.76 -29.10
C HIS A 60 34.68 -8.29 -28.66
N LEU A 61 35.40 -8.03 -27.54
CA LEU A 61 36.46 -7.03 -27.48
C LEU A 61 37.34 -7.27 -26.25
N SER A 62 38.62 -7.42 -26.55
CA SER A 62 39.74 -7.74 -25.67
C SER A 62 40.25 -6.55 -24.87
N GLN A 63 40.64 -6.85 -23.63
CA GLN A 63 41.81 -6.39 -22.87
C GLN A 63 41.88 -4.96 -22.33
N GLU A 64 42.12 -4.96 -21.02
CA GLU A 64 42.93 -4.03 -20.20
C GLU A 64 42.25 -2.71 -19.75
N GLU A 65 41.65 -2.82 -18.55
CA GLU A 65 41.89 -1.84 -17.47
C GLU A 65 41.59 -2.52 -16.11
N GLN A 66 42.63 -2.77 -15.30
CA GLN A 66 42.53 -3.19 -13.91
C GLN A 66 42.03 -2.00 -13.08
N GLY A 67 40.72 -1.73 -13.21
CA GLY A 67 39.98 -0.86 -12.31
C GLY A 67 39.59 -1.66 -11.07
N SER A 68 39.99 -1.23 -9.89
CA SER A 68 39.59 -1.76 -8.59
C SER A 68 38.08 -2.05 -8.58
N PHE A 69 37.70 -3.33 -8.47
CA PHE A 69 36.30 -3.75 -8.25
C PHE A 69 35.86 -3.21 -6.87
N VAL A 70 35.37 -1.98 -6.85
CA VAL A 70 34.58 -1.48 -5.73
C VAL A 70 33.28 -2.27 -5.76
N SER A 71 33.19 -3.26 -4.88
CA SER A 71 31.93 -4.01 -4.66
C SER A 71 30.77 -3.00 -4.57
N PRO A 72 29.73 -3.12 -5.39
CA PRO A 72 28.64 -2.14 -5.36
C PRO A 72 28.06 -2.13 -3.95
N LYS A 73 28.09 -0.96 -3.29
CA LYS A 73 27.49 -0.79 -1.96
C LYS A 73 26.06 -1.35 -1.98
N PRO A 74 25.69 -2.19 -1.00
CA PRO A 74 24.34 -2.74 -0.95
C PRO A 74 23.32 -1.61 -1.01
N LEU A 75 22.32 -1.79 -1.85
CA LEU A 75 21.26 -0.80 -2.03
C LEU A 75 20.39 -0.77 -0.77
N THR A 76 20.52 0.30 0.03
CA THR A 76 19.75 0.53 1.26
C THR A 76 18.57 1.48 1.00
N LEU A 77 17.63 1.57 1.96
CA LEU A 77 16.56 2.57 1.89
C LEU A 77 17.09 4.00 1.81
N ASP A 78 18.17 4.31 2.55
CA ASP A 78 18.75 5.66 2.55
C ASP A 78 19.38 6.01 1.21
N THR A 79 20.14 5.08 0.62
CA THR A 79 20.70 5.30 -0.72
C THR A 79 19.61 5.38 -1.79
N LEU A 80 18.52 4.62 -1.64
CA LEU A 80 17.37 4.71 -2.53
C LEU A 80 16.66 6.05 -2.37
N LYS A 81 16.45 6.53 -1.13
CA LYS A 81 15.86 7.84 -0.82
C LYS A 81 16.65 8.96 -1.48
N GLN A 82 17.97 8.97 -1.36
CA GLN A 82 18.84 9.95 -2.02
C GLN A 82 18.71 9.92 -3.55
N ARG A 83 18.54 8.73 -4.16
CA ARG A 83 18.29 8.63 -5.62
C ARG A 83 16.91 9.18 -6.00
N ILE A 84 15.89 8.94 -5.18
CA ILE A 84 14.53 9.48 -5.39
C ILE A 84 14.55 11.01 -5.29
N GLU A 85 15.26 11.57 -4.32
CA GLU A 85 15.42 13.02 -4.12
C GLU A 85 16.02 13.72 -5.36
N LYS A 86 16.96 13.08 -6.02
CA LYS A 86 17.65 13.57 -7.22
C LYS A 86 16.96 13.17 -8.54
N CYS A 87 15.79 12.54 -8.48
CA CYS A 87 15.14 11.99 -9.67
C CYS A 87 14.53 13.09 -10.55
N HIS A 88 14.74 12.98 -11.87
CA HIS A 88 14.15 13.81 -12.92
C HIS A 88 13.59 12.96 -14.08
N ASN A 89 13.16 11.72 -13.82
CA ASN A 89 12.78 10.75 -14.85
C ASN A 89 11.45 11.06 -15.56
N CYS A 90 10.62 11.97 -15.02
CA CYS A 90 9.35 12.35 -15.64
C CYS A 90 9.01 13.82 -15.35
N VAL A 91 8.00 14.31 -16.05
CA VAL A 91 7.56 15.72 -15.99
C VAL A 91 7.13 16.17 -14.58
N LEU A 92 6.68 15.25 -13.73
CA LEU A 92 6.26 15.59 -12.35
C LEU A 92 7.40 16.19 -11.52
N SER A 93 8.64 15.88 -11.85
CA SER A 93 9.81 16.46 -11.15
C SER A 93 9.95 17.97 -11.34
N GLN A 94 9.36 18.54 -12.38
CA GLN A 94 9.44 19.98 -12.69
C GLN A 94 8.48 20.83 -11.86
N HIS A 95 7.44 20.21 -11.28
CA HIS A 95 6.34 20.93 -10.61
C HIS A 95 6.25 20.64 -9.11
N ARG A 96 7.02 19.68 -8.59
CA ARG A 96 7.04 19.36 -7.16
C ARG A 96 7.76 20.45 -6.35
N LEU A 97 7.32 20.68 -5.13
CA LEU A 97 8.10 21.41 -4.12
C LEU A 97 9.10 20.47 -3.46
N ASN A 98 8.63 19.31 -3.01
CA ASN A 98 9.44 18.25 -2.43
C ASN A 98 9.11 16.92 -3.08
N VAL A 99 10.08 16.02 -3.11
CA VAL A 99 9.83 14.62 -3.40
C VAL A 99 9.31 13.93 -2.12
N VAL A 100 8.46 12.92 -2.29
CA VAL A 100 7.90 12.13 -1.20
C VAL A 100 8.33 10.67 -1.36
N PRO A 101 9.51 10.29 -0.84
CA PRO A 101 10.06 8.96 -1.08
C PRO A 101 9.23 7.84 -0.45
N GLY A 102 8.67 8.10 0.70
CA GLY A 102 7.98 7.18 1.58
C GLY A 102 8.51 7.29 3.01
N GLU A 103 7.76 6.74 3.98
CA GLU A 103 8.04 6.86 5.41
C GLU A 103 7.58 5.61 6.16
N GLY A 104 8.35 5.21 7.16
CA GLY A 104 8.03 4.10 8.04
C GLY A 104 9.26 3.39 8.56
N VAL A 105 9.06 2.22 9.15
CA VAL A 105 10.16 1.40 9.66
C VAL A 105 10.91 0.69 8.53
N SER A 106 12.17 0.38 8.72
CA SER A 106 13.01 -0.29 7.70
C SER A 106 12.69 -1.77 7.50
N THR A 107 12.02 -2.40 8.44
CA THR A 107 11.59 -3.81 8.39
C THR A 107 10.08 -3.92 8.70
N PRO A 108 9.21 -3.39 7.83
CA PRO A 108 7.79 -3.34 8.10
C PRO A 108 7.14 -4.72 7.92
N LEU A 109 6.10 -4.98 8.72
CA LEU A 109 5.19 -6.09 8.45
C LEU A 109 4.34 -5.80 7.20
N VAL A 110 3.92 -4.53 7.05
CA VAL A 110 3.01 -4.10 5.99
C VAL A 110 3.59 -2.92 5.22
N LEU A 111 3.54 -3.03 3.90
CA LEU A 111 3.74 -1.90 3.00
C LEU A 111 2.37 -1.37 2.56
N VAL A 112 2.12 -0.09 2.85
CA VAL A 112 0.91 0.61 2.41
C VAL A 112 1.24 1.42 1.16
N ILE A 113 0.46 1.24 0.10
CA ILE A 113 0.72 1.89 -1.20
C ILE A 113 -0.49 2.74 -1.61
N GLY A 114 -0.27 4.06 -1.75
CA GLY A 114 -1.22 4.99 -2.30
C GLY A 114 -0.92 5.39 -3.75
N GLU A 115 -1.64 6.39 -4.25
CA GLU A 115 -1.55 6.89 -5.63
C GLU A 115 -0.36 7.82 -5.82
N GLY A 116 -0.34 8.94 -5.14
CA GLY A 116 0.67 9.99 -5.26
C GLY A 116 0.54 11.02 -4.15
N PRO A 117 1.56 11.91 -3.99
CA PRO A 117 1.50 12.99 -3.01
C PRO A 117 0.39 14.00 -3.33
N GLY A 118 -0.30 14.46 -2.31
CA GLY A 118 -1.16 15.62 -2.34
C GLY A 118 -0.39 16.92 -2.01
N GLU A 119 -1.12 18.00 -1.79
CA GLU A 119 -0.53 19.32 -1.54
C GLU A 119 0.27 19.38 -0.23
N GLU A 120 -0.27 18.83 0.85
CA GLU A 120 0.41 18.85 2.15
C GLU A 120 1.63 17.93 2.16
N GLU A 121 1.56 16.81 1.44
CA GLU A 121 2.67 15.90 1.25
C GLU A 121 3.79 16.54 0.43
N ASP A 122 3.45 17.30 -0.61
CA ASP A 122 4.41 18.04 -1.44
C ASP A 122 5.11 19.15 -0.66
N LYS A 123 4.39 19.83 0.25
CA LYS A 123 4.98 20.85 1.13
C LYS A 123 5.93 20.26 2.17
N THR A 124 5.62 19.06 2.69
CA THR A 124 6.34 18.49 3.84
C THR A 124 7.37 17.43 3.46
N GLY A 125 7.31 16.89 2.23
CA GLY A 125 8.11 15.75 1.80
C GLY A 125 7.73 14.41 2.46
N ARG A 126 6.60 14.35 3.18
CA ARG A 126 6.15 13.17 3.94
C ARG A 126 4.85 12.61 3.36
N PRO A 127 4.70 11.27 3.25
CA PRO A 127 3.50 10.65 2.70
C PRO A 127 2.33 10.68 3.68
N PHE A 128 1.13 10.94 3.18
CA PHE A 128 -0.10 10.85 3.95
C PHE A 128 -0.09 11.67 5.25
N VAL A 129 0.11 12.99 5.14
CA VAL A 129 0.07 13.95 6.27
C VAL A 129 -1.18 14.85 6.25
N GLY A 130 -1.81 15.04 5.08
CA GLY A 130 -3.05 15.79 4.93
C GLY A 130 -4.27 15.05 5.54
N LYS A 131 -5.49 15.55 5.31
CA LYS A 131 -6.74 14.98 5.83
C LYS A 131 -6.90 13.49 5.50
N ALA A 132 -6.55 13.08 4.27
CA ALA A 132 -6.57 11.67 3.86
C ALA A 132 -5.56 10.82 4.64
N GLY A 133 -4.40 11.38 4.94
CA GLY A 133 -3.36 10.73 5.73
C GLY A 133 -3.75 10.56 7.19
N GLN A 134 -4.36 11.57 7.81
CA GLN A 134 -4.90 11.48 9.16
C GLN A 134 -6.00 10.40 9.28
N LEU A 135 -6.81 10.25 8.24
CA LEU A 135 -7.78 9.16 8.17
C LEU A 135 -7.08 7.81 8.03
N LEU A 136 -6.05 7.72 7.17
CA LEU A 136 -5.26 6.50 7.01
C LEU A 136 -4.64 6.06 8.34
N ASP A 137 -4.04 6.98 9.10
CA ASP A 137 -3.46 6.64 10.41
C ASP A 137 -4.52 6.05 11.37
N LYS A 138 -5.73 6.60 11.39
CA LYS A 138 -6.85 6.04 12.17
C LYS A 138 -7.26 4.65 11.67
N MET A 139 -7.32 4.45 10.35
CA MET A 139 -7.64 3.16 9.74
C MET A 139 -6.59 2.10 10.09
N LEU A 140 -5.31 2.43 10.01
CA LEU A 140 -4.21 1.53 10.37
C LEU A 140 -4.21 1.21 11.87
N ASN A 141 -4.33 2.21 12.72
CA ASN A 141 -4.38 2.03 14.18
C ASN A 141 -5.55 1.12 14.59
N ALA A 142 -6.70 1.18 13.91
CA ALA A 142 -7.85 0.31 14.18
C ALA A 142 -7.57 -1.19 13.95
N ILE A 143 -6.51 -1.51 13.21
CA ILE A 143 -6.04 -2.88 12.97
C ILE A 143 -4.61 -3.11 13.50
N TYR A 144 -4.19 -2.36 14.53
CA TYR A 144 -2.89 -2.47 15.21
C TYR A 144 -1.67 -2.22 14.30
N LEU A 145 -1.85 -1.43 13.26
CA LEU A 145 -0.77 -0.99 12.39
C LEU A 145 -0.44 0.49 12.65
N ASP A 146 0.87 0.81 12.59
CA ASP A 146 1.38 2.16 12.85
C ASP A 146 2.62 2.39 12.00
N ARG A 147 2.71 3.57 11.32
CA ARG A 147 3.86 3.92 10.48
C ARG A 147 5.19 3.95 11.24
N ASN A 148 5.16 4.18 12.56
CA ASN A 148 6.36 4.25 13.39
C ASN A 148 6.75 2.89 14.01
N LYS A 149 5.90 1.84 13.86
CA LYS A 149 6.12 0.54 14.54
C LYS A 149 6.28 -0.63 13.58
N ASN A 150 5.37 -0.76 12.60
CA ASN A 150 5.27 -1.98 11.81
C ASN A 150 4.83 -1.77 10.36
N CYS A 151 4.69 -0.50 9.92
CA CYS A 151 4.35 -0.16 8.55
C CYS A 151 5.42 0.66 7.86
N TYR A 152 5.40 0.60 6.52
CA TYR A 152 6.01 1.59 5.64
C TYR A 152 4.96 2.09 4.67
N ILE A 153 4.89 3.40 4.44
CA ILE A 153 3.90 4.04 3.59
C ILE A 153 4.60 4.66 2.39
N ALA A 154 4.15 4.31 1.19
CA ALA A 154 4.66 4.83 -0.06
C ALA A 154 3.52 5.12 -1.06
N ASN A 155 3.85 5.72 -2.19
CA ASN A 155 2.93 5.94 -3.30
C ASN A 155 3.48 5.35 -4.59
N ILE A 156 2.62 5.19 -5.61
CA ILE A 156 3.03 4.80 -6.97
C ILE A 156 4.00 5.85 -7.52
N VAL A 157 3.63 7.14 -7.48
CA VAL A 157 4.54 8.23 -7.86
C VAL A 157 5.06 8.97 -6.62
N LYS A 158 6.30 9.50 -6.73
CA LYS A 158 6.99 10.17 -5.62
C LYS A 158 6.88 11.70 -5.69
N CYS A 159 6.28 12.23 -6.74
CA CYS A 159 6.08 13.65 -6.97
C CYS A 159 4.59 13.94 -7.12
N ARG A 160 4.15 15.12 -6.67
CA ARG A 160 2.75 15.55 -6.76
C ARG A 160 2.34 15.81 -8.23
N PRO A 161 1.29 15.14 -8.74
CA PRO A 161 0.72 15.51 -10.03
C PRO A 161 -0.01 16.87 -9.94
N PRO A 162 0.04 17.71 -11.00
CA PRO A 162 -0.67 18.98 -11.03
C PRO A 162 -2.14 18.84 -10.64
N MET A 163 -2.65 19.72 -9.76
CA MET A 163 -4.01 19.73 -9.23
C MET A 163 -4.46 18.39 -8.60
N ASN A 164 -3.51 17.57 -8.14
CA ASN A 164 -3.75 16.23 -7.58
C ASN A 164 -4.51 15.30 -8.55
N ARG A 165 -4.29 15.43 -9.87
CA ARG A 165 -4.84 14.47 -10.84
C ARG A 165 -4.23 13.08 -10.68
N THR A 166 -4.88 12.08 -11.21
CA THR A 166 -4.28 10.75 -11.34
C THR A 166 -3.00 10.84 -12.18
N PRO A 167 -1.90 10.17 -11.76
CA PRO A 167 -0.68 10.07 -12.57
C PRO A 167 -0.95 9.46 -13.93
N MET A 168 -0.28 9.97 -14.96
CA MET A 168 -0.33 9.38 -16.30
C MET A 168 0.46 8.07 -16.33
N PRO A 169 0.16 7.15 -17.28
CA PRO A 169 0.85 5.86 -17.36
C PRO A 169 2.38 5.96 -17.50
N ASP A 170 2.87 6.92 -18.27
CA ASP A 170 4.30 7.20 -18.44
C ASP A 170 4.96 7.72 -17.15
N GLU A 171 4.25 8.57 -16.38
CA GLU A 171 4.70 9.07 -15.07
C GLU A 171 4.79 7.93 -14.04
N ALA A 172 3.76 7.07 -13.98
CA ALA A 172 3.74 5.91 -13.12
C ALA A 172 4.81 4.88 -13.52
N GLY A 173 4.96 4.63 -14.83
CA GLY A 173 5.97 3.74 -15.40
C GLY A 173 7.40 4.19 -15.06
N ALA A 174 7.72 5.47 -15.29
CA ALA A 174 9.03 6.05 -14.96
C ALA A 174 9.36 5.99 -13.46
N CYS A 175 8.33 6.04 -12.59
CA CYS A 175 8.49 5.99 -11.13
C CYS A 175 8.50 4.58 -10.55
N SER A 176 8.01 3.58 -11.29
CA SER A 176 7.78 2.21 -10.83
C SER A 176 9.03 1.54 -10.27
N VAL A 177 10.20 1.80 -10.86
CA VAL A 177 11.50 1.25 -10.43
C VAL A 177 11.80 1.55 -8.96
N PHE A 178 11.38 2.70 -8.45
CA PHE A 178 11.59 3.07 -7.06
C PHE A 178 10.70 2.25 -6.12
N LEU A 179 9.41 2.10 -6.45
CA LEU A 179 8.50 1.29 -5.64
C LEU A 179 8.91 -0.19 -5.64
N GLN A 180 9.25 -0.76 -6.80
CA GLN A 180 9.76 -2.13 -6.91
C GLN A 180 11.02 -2.32 -6.07
N THR A 181 11.91 -1.33 -6.07
CA THR A 181 13.12 -1.37 -5.25
C THR A 181 12.80 -1.27 -3.76
N GLN A 182 11.85 -0.42 -3.37
CA GLN A 182 11.35 -0.35 -2.00
C GLN A 182 10.80 -1.70 -1.54
N ILE A 183 9.95 -2.35 -2.33
CA ILE A 183 9.39 -3.66 -2.00
C ILE A 183 10.50 -4.69 -1.78
N ARG A 184 11.52 -4.72 -2.66
CA ARG A 184 12.67 -5.66 -2.54
C ARG A 184 13.51 -5.42 -1.30
N ILE A 185 13.70 -4.17 -0.88
CA ILE A 185 14.47 -3.82 0.32
C ILE A 185 13.66 -4.12 1.59
N LEU A 186 12.40 -3.66 1.63
CA LEU A 186 11.53 -3.73 2.80
C LEU A 186 11.05 -5.16 3.10
N LYS A 187 10.86 -5.99 2.07
CA LYS A 187 10.35 -7.37 2.15
C LYS A 187 9.13 -7.51 3.07
N PRO A 188 8.07 -6.73 2.83
CA PRO A 188 6.89 -6.76 3.69
C PRO A 188 6.22 -8.14 3.63
N LYS A 189 5.54 -8.54 4.71
CA LYS A 189 4.74 -9.77 4.73
C LYS A 189 3.42 -9.63 3.98
N MET A 190 2.88 -8.41 3.91
CA MET A 190 1.66 -8.09 3.16
C MET A 190 1.70 -6.67 2.60
N ILE A 191 0.92 -6.43 1.54
CA ILE A 191 0.73 -5.12 0.95
C ILE A 191 -0.74 -4.71 1.11
N LEU A 192 -0.98 -3.46 1.57
CA LEU A 192 -2.29 -2.82 1.56
C LEU A 192 -2.31 -1.75 0.46
N ALA A 193 -3.04 -2.00 -0.62
CA ALA A 193 -3.16 -1.08 -1.75
C ALA A 193 -4.39 -0.17 -1.59
N LEU A 194 -4.17 1.15 -1.64
CA LEU A 194 -5.18 2.17 -1.41
C LEU A 194 -5.70 2.77 -2.73
N GLY A 195 -6.88 2.33 -3.14
CA GLY A 195 -7.57 2.86 -4.31
C GLY A 195 -7.20 2.19 -5.64
N ARG A 196 -7.90 2.63 -6.70
CA ARG A 196 -7.78 2.06 -8.04
C ARG A 196 -6.36 2.19 -8.61
N THR A 197 -5.79 3.38 -8.55
CA THR A 197 -4.47 3.67 -9.15
C THR A 197 -3.37 2.82 -8.54
N ALA A 198 -3.40 2.61 -7.21
CA ALA A 198 -2.42 1.78 -6.52
C ALA A 198 -2.48 0.33 -7.02
N ILE A 199 -3.67 -0.27 -7.09
CA ILE A 199 -3.82 -1.68 -7.47
C ILE A 199 -3.55 -1.90 -8.96
N GLN A 200 -4.02 -0.99 -9.83
CA GLN A 200 -3.79 -1.10 -11.27
C GLN A 200 -2.31 -1.04 -11.62
N ASN A 201 -1.56 -0.12 -11.03
CA ASN A 201 -0.12 0.00 -11.28
C ASN A 201 0.70 -1.10 -10.60
N LEU A 202 0.28 -1.58 -9.43
CA LEU A 202 1.00 -2.65 -8.73
C LEU A 202 0.85 -3.99 -9.45
N LEU A 203 -0.38 -4.36 -9.84
CA LEU A 203 -0.69 -5.67 -10.44
C LEU A 203 -0.80 -5.64 -11.97
N GLN A 204 -0.55 -4.50 -12.61
CA GLN A 204 -0.67 -4.33 -14.07
C GLN A 204 -2.03 -4.82 -14.58
N THR A 205 -3.12 -4.37 -13.97
CA THR A 205 -4.50 -4.77 -14.28
C THR A 205 -5.39 -3.56 -14.55
N ASP A 206 -6.39 -3.73 -15.39
CA ASP A 206 -7.40 -2.69 -15.66
C ASP A 206 -8.61 -2.75 -14.71
N ASN A 207 -8.61 -3.71 -13.78
CA ASN A 207 -9.71 -3.90 -12.85
C ASN A 207 -9.94 -2.65 -11.96
N GLY A 208 -11.20 -2.26 -11.83
CA GLY A 208 -11.60 -1.22 -10.89
C GLY A 208 -11.55 -1.70 -9.44
N ILE A 209 -11.50 -0.76 -8.48
CA ILE A 209 -11.40 -1.08 -7.04
C ILE A 209 -12.55 -1.99 -6.57
N ASN A 210 -13.78 -1.81 -7.07
CA ASN A 210 -14.94 -2.61 -6.67
C ASN A 210 -14.83 -4.08 -7.07
N ALA A 211 -14.06 -4.40 -8.13
CA ALA A 211 -13.87 -5.76 -8.59
C ALA A 211 -12.83 -6.53 -7.75
N VAL A 212 -11.89 -5.81 -7.11
CA VAL A 212 -10.70 -6.42 -6.47
C VAL A 212 -10.64 -6.19 -4.96
N ARG A 213 -11.41 -5.23 -4.41
CA ARG A 213 -11.40 -4.98 -2.95
C ARG A 213 -11.89 -6.18 -2.15
N GLY A 214 -11.36 -6.33 -0.96
CA GLY A 214 -11.75 -7.41 -0.04
C GLY A 214 -11.40 -8.81 -0.55
N LYS A 215 -10.50 -8.93 -1.52
CA LYS A 215 -9.94 -10.20 -2.03
C LYS A 215 -8.46 -10.28 -1.72
N LEU A 216 -7.97 -11.50 -1.54
CA LEU A 216 -6.54 -11.76 -1.48
C LEU A 216 -5.99 -11.86 -2.90
N LEU A 217 -5.04 -11.00 -3.21
CA LEU A 217 -4.34 -10.93 -4.49
C LEU A 217 -2.87 -11.24 -4.25
N ASP A 218 -2.10 -11.43 -5.30
CA ASP A 218 -0.66 -11.73 -5.22
C ASP A 218 0.17 -10.72 -5.98
N TYR A 219 1.28 -10.31 -5.39
CA TYR A 219 2.35 -9.56 -6.05
C TYR A 219 3.68 -10.28 -5.84
N ASN A 220 4.08 -11.12 -6.81
CA ASN A 220 5.34 -11.88 -6.77
C ASN A 220 5.54 -12.65 -5.44
N GLY A 221 4.51 -13.35 -4.98
CA GLY A 221 4.50 -14.12 -3.74
C GLY A 221 4.22 -13.30 -2.47
N ILE A 222 3.93 -12.00 -2.59
CA ILE A 222 3.53 -11.16 -1.47
C ILE A 222 2.01 -10.96 -1.53
N PRO A 223 1.26 -11.37 -0.49
CA PRO A 223 -0.19 -11.18 -0.42
C PRO A 223 -0.57 -9.69 -0.46
N VAL A 224 -1.55 -9.35 -1.29
CA VAL A 224 -2.05 -7.99 -1.47
C VAL A 224 -3.54 -7.94 -1.19
N VAL A 225 -4.00 -6.97 -0.42
CA VAL A 225 -5.42 -6.62 -0.30
C VAL A 225 -5.61 -5.17 -0.71
N ALA A 226 -6.63 -4.94 -1.54
CA ALA A 226 -7.01 -3.59 -1.95
C ALA A 226 -8.21 -3.09 -1.16
N THR A 227 -8.23 -1.79 -0.86
CA THR A 227 -9.39 -1.08 -0.30
C THR A 227 -9.52 0.30 -0.92
N TYR A 228 -10.58 1.04 -0.60
CA TYR A 228 -10.76 2.41 -1.06
C TYR A 228 -9.65 3.33 -0.55
N HIS A 229 -9.27 4.30 -1.38
CA HIS A 229 -8.33 5.34 -0.96
C HIS A 229 -9.00 6.24 0.11
N PRO A 230 -8.28 6.65 1.18
CA PRO A 230 -8.88 7.48 2.24
C PRO A 230 -9.54 8.77 1.74
N SER A 231 -9.03 9.38 0.67
CA SER A 231 -9.67 10.55 0.06
C SER A 231 -11.07 10.26 -0.52
N ALA A 232 -11.33 9.03 -0.96
CA ALA A 232 -12.67 8.62 -1.41
C ALA A 232 -13.62 8.52 -0.23
N LEU A 233 -13.16 8.00 0.92
CA LEU A 233 -13.94 7.89 2.16
C LEU A 233 -14.29 9.25 2.78
N LEU A 234 -13.46 10.28 2.51
CA LEU A 234 -13.76 11.66 2.90
C LEU A 234 -14.81 12.32 2.02
N ARG A 235 -14.91 11.90 0.74
CA ARG A 235 -15.93 12.41 -0.20
C ARG A 235 -17.26 11.67 -0.08
N ASP A 236 -17.20 10.37 0.20
CA ASP A 236 -18.36 9.50 0.34
C ASP A 236 -18.22 8.62 1.57
N GLU A 237 -18.92 9.01 2.63
CA GLU A 237 -18.86 8.30 3.93
C GLU A 237 -19.49 6.91 3.88
N SER A 238 -20.41 6.66 2.94
CA SER A 238 -21.05 5.34 2.79
C SER A 238 -20.04 4.22 2.52
N LEU A 239 -18.89 4.57 1.90
CA LEU A 239 -17.79 3.65 1.61
C LEU A 239 -17.00 3.21 2.84
N LYS A 240 -17.13 3.93 3.98
CA LYS A 240 -16.37 3.62 5.21
C LYS A 240 -16.66 2.21 5.71
N ARG A 241 -17.93 1.77 5.67
CA ARG A 241 -18.32 0.42 6.09
C ARG A 241 -17.65 -0.66 5.23
N LEU A 242 -17.58 -0.44 3.94
CA LEU A 242 -16.93 -1.34 2.99
C LEU A 242 -15.41 -1.40 3.22
N ALA A 243 -14.77 -0.23 3.36
CA ALA A 243 -13.33 -0.15 3.68
C ALA A 243 -13.01 -0.85 5.02
N TRP A 244 -13.89 -0.72 6.02
CA TRP A 244 -13.72 -1.42 7.29
C TRP A 244 -13.80 -2.94 7.14
N SER A 245 -14.71 -3.44 6.30
CA SER A 245 -14.76 -4.88 5.98
C SER A 245 -13.46 -5.36 5.34
N ASP A 246 -12.89 -4.59 4.40
CA ASP A 246 -11.60 -4.90 3.76
C ASP A 246 -10.45 -4.92 4.77
N LEU A 247 -10.41 -3.95 5.69
CA LEU A 247 -9.40 -3.89 6.74
C LEU A 247 -9.48 -5.07 7.71
N LYS A 248 -10.69 -5.51 8.07
CA LYS A 248 -10.86 -6.72 8.88
C LYS A 248 -10.36 -7.97 8.16
N PHE A 249 -10.70 -8.09 6.88
CA PHE A 249 -10.20 -9.17 6.03
C PHE A 249 -8.68 -9.16 5.96
N PHE A 250 -8.07 -7.99 5.70
CA PHE A 250 -6.63 -7.79 5.71
C PHE A 250 -6.00 -8.20 7.04
N ALA A 251 -6.54 -7.72 8.17
CA ALA A 251 -6.04 -8.02 9.50
C ALA A 251 -6.10 -9.52 9.84
N GLY A 252 -7.16 -10.21 9.40
CA GLY A 252 -7.29 -11.66 9.55
C GLY A 252 -6.15 -12.42 8.85
N HIS A 253 -5.83 -12.05 7.61
CA HIS A 253 -4.74 -12.65 6.85
C HIS A 253 -3.37 -12.28 7.43
N LEU A 254 -3.16 -11.02 7.82
CA LEU A 254 -1.91 -10.60 8.44
C LEU A 254 -1.65 -11.36 9.75
N LYS A 255 -2.69 -11.65 10.53
CA LYS A 255 -2.57 -12.45 11.77
C LYS A 255 -2.07 -13.86 11.50
N SER A 256 -2.44 -14.48 10.38
CA SER A 256 -1.93 -15.81 9.97
C SER A 256 -0.43 -15.76 9.64
N LEU A 257 0.06 -14.65 9.07
CA LEU A 257 1.46 -14.46 8.68
C LEU A 257 2.35 -13.91 9.80
N ALA A 258 1.76 -13.23 10.78
CA ALA A 258 2.43 -12.61 11.92
C ALA A 258 1.52 -12.66 13.16
N PRO A 259 1.40 -13.82 13.85
CA PRO A 259 0.44 -14.01 14.95
C PRO A 259 0.57 -12.99 16.08
N ASP A 260 1.78 -12.48 16.32
CA ASP A 260 2.12 -11.59 17.44
C ASP A 260 2.01 -10.09 17.12
N TYR A 261 1.62 -9.71 15.89
CA TYR A 261 1.65 -8.30 15.47
C TYR A 261 0.68 -7.39 16.25
N MET A 262 -0.29 -7.95 16.95
CA MET A 262 -1.28 -7.23 17.77
C MET A 262 -0.85 -7.09 19.23
N LYS A 263 0.30 -7.66 19.62
CA LYS A 263 0.88 -7.53 20.95
C LYS A 263 1.70 -6.26 21.03
#